data_cfafa1fff9d2f5c6e8b20da3a8c13c94
#
_entry.id   cfafa1fff9d2f5c6e8b20da3a8c13c94
#
_cell.length_a   1.000
_cell.length_b   1.000
_cell.length_c   1.000
_cell.angle_alpha   90.00
_cell.angle_beta   90.00
_cell.angle_gamma   90.00
#
_symmetry.space_group_name_H-M   'P 1'
#
loop_
_entity.id
_entity.type
_entity.pdbx_description
1 polymer ?
#
loop_
_entity_poly.entity_id
_entity_poly.type
_entity_poly.pdbx_seq_one_letter_code
_entity_poly.pdbx_strand_id
1 'polypeptide(L)'
;MTAIAPPDSLLRDIDALVFDLQDIGVRTWTYVGSMIYAMCAAARRQLPIVVLDRPNPLTGDHVDGPMLDTGLANANEHTARRSAKPYALYPFPLRHGMTMGEMALFYNSVLGINAPLRVVPMSGWRRSMWFDETGLPWVRPSPNLPTLASSLVYASLVAFEGSNLSVGRGTSDAFQRFGAPWLDAIRVASLLNDRNLRINSLAFDERFGSTRAREAIVNGADPRAVIDGQHGAVANFSRDARRFLIYR
;
A
#
# COMPACT_ATOMS: atom_id res chain seq x y z
N MET A 1 -18.75 -5.90 13.33
CA MET A 1 -17.65 -5.75 12.36
C MET A 1 -18.21 -6.00 10.97
N THR A 2 -18.11 -5.04 10.09
CA THR A 2 -18.51 -5.17 8.69
C THR A 2 -17.60 -6.18 7.98
N ALA A 3 -18.18 -7.02 7.13
CA ALA A 3 -17.42 -7.97 6.32
C ALA A 3 -16.50 -7.19 5.35
N ILE A 4 -15.24 -7.57 5.26
CA ILE A 4 -14.26 -6.94 4.33
C ILE A 4 -14.52 -7.41 2.89
N ALA A 5 -14.92 -8.67 2.71
CA ALA A 5 -15.34 -9.22 1.43
C ALA A 5 -16.87 -9.10 1.28
N PRO A 6 -17.38 -8.79 0.08
CA PRO A 6 -18.82 -8.81 -0.15
C PRO A 6 -19.37 -10.21 0.12
N PRO A 7 -20.44 -10.33 0.93
CA PRO A 7 -21.08 -11.62 1.16
C PRO A 7 -21.80 -12.10 -0.12
N ASP A 8 -21.88 -13.42 -0.27
CA ASP A 8 -22.47 -14.03 -1.47
C ASP A 8 -23.92 -13.60 -1.72
N SER A 9 -24.64 -13.22 -0.66
CA SER A 9 -26.01 -12.71 -0.77
C SER A 9 -26.12 -11.41 -1.56
N LEU A 10 -25.12 -10.55 -1.50
CA LEU A 10 -25.06 -9.30 -2.27
C LEU A 10 -24.62 -9.49 -3.72
N LEU A 11 -24.15 -10.70 -4.07
CA LEU A 11 -23.63 -11.01 -5.40
C LEU A 11 -24.60 -11.86 -6.23
N ARG A 12 -25.85 -12.09 -5.74
CA ARG A 12 -26.78 -13.03 -6.42
C ARG A 12 -27.35 -12.45 -7.70
N ASP A 13 -27.70 -11.18 -7.66
CA ASP A 13 -28.52 -10.52 -8.68
C ASP A 13 -27.71 -9.48 -9.47
N ILE A 14 -26.40 -9.72 -9.59
CA ILE A 14 -25.50 -8.86 -10.37
C ILE A 14 -24.73 -9.68 -11.40
N ASP A 15 -24.49 -9.10 -12.57
CA ASP A 15 -23.82 -9.75 -13.70
C ASP A 15 -22.30 -9.53 -13.69
N ALA A 16 -21.83 -8.48 -13.03
CA ALA A 16 -20.42 -8.17 -12.89
C ALA A 16 -20.14 -7.30 -11.66
N LEU A 17 -18.93 -7.39 -11.12
CA LEU A 17 -18.37 -6.42 -10.17
C LEU A 17 -17.52 -5.40 -10.93
N VAL A 18 -17.68 -4.12 -10.61
CA VAL A 18 -16.77 -3.07 -11.11
C VAL A 18 -16.00 -2.50 -9.93
N PHE A 19 -14.68 -2.46 -10.05
CA PHE A 19 -13.78 -1.86 -9.07
C PHE A 19 -13.18 -0.60 -9.65
N ASP A 20 -13.48 0.55 -9.01
CA ASP A 20 -13.08 1.89 -9.44
C ASP A 20 -12.66 2.73 -8.23
N LEU A 21 -11.49 2.42 -7.64
CA LEU A 21 -10.95 3.13 -6.49
C LEU A 21 -9.51 3.58 -6.76
N GLN A 22 -9.18 4.81 -6.28
CA GLN A 22 -7.85 5.38 -6.42
C GLN A 22 -6.88 4.80 -5.40
N ASP A 23 -5.82 4.16 -5.88
CA ASP A 23 -4.64 3.81 -5.09
C ASP A 23 -3.74 5.04 -4.87
N ILE A 24 -2.84 4.94 -3.90
CA ILE A 24 -1.88 6.01 -3.59
C ILE A 24 -0.42 5.60 -3.76
N GLY A 25 -0.15 4.46 -4.38
CA GLY A 25 1.21 3.99 -4.68
C GLY A 25 1.95 3.37 -3.49
N VAL A 26 1.27 3.13 -2.37
CA VAL A 26 1.88 2.66 -1.12
C VAL A 26 1.19 1.41 -0.59
N ARG A 27 1.96 0.35 -0.32
CA ARG A 27 1.48 -0.97 0.12
C ARG A 27 0.47 -0.94 1.28
N THR A 28 0.65 -0.02 2.21
CA THR A 28 -0.21 0.09 3.40
C THR A 28 -1.58 0.68 3.11
N TRP A 29 -1.86 1.06 1.85
CA TRP A 29 -3.18 1.52 1.44
C TRP A 29 -4.15 0.34 1.29
N THR A 30 -5.26 0.40 1.99
CA THR A 30 -6.14 -0.76 2.17
C THR A 30 -7.04 -1.10 0.98
N TYR A 31 -7.13 -0.23 -0.03
CA TYR A 31 -8.01 -0.48 -1.19
C TYR A 31 -7.55 -1.65 -2.04
N VAL A 32 -6.25 -1.90 -2.11
CA VAL A 32 -5.72 -3.12 -2.74
C VAL A 32 -6.27 -4.38 -2.07
N GLY A 33 -6.28 -4.39 -0.73
CA GLY A 33 -6.91 -5.48 0.02
C GLY A 33 -8.40 -5.63 -0.29
N SER A 34 -9.13 -4.51 -0.36
CA SER A 34 -10.55 -4.53 -0.74
C SER A 34 -10.76 -5.12 -2.14
N MET A 35 -9.90 -4.78 -3.10
CA MET A 35 -9.90 -5.36 -4.44
C MET A 35 -9.66 -6.87 -4.41
N ILE A 36 -8.65 -7.33 -3.68
CA ILE A 36 -8.33 -8.75 -3.54
C ILE A 36 -9.52 -9.52 -2.98
N TYR A 37 -10.16 -9.01 -1.93
CA TYR A 37 -11.35 -9.65 -1.35
C TYR A 37 -12.55 -9.66 -2.31
N ALA A 38 -12.73 -8.60 -3.10
CA ALA A 38 -13.75 -8.56 -4.14
C ALA A 38 -13.46 -9.60 -5.24
N MET A 39 -12.18 -9.73 -5.66
CA MET A 39 -11.75 -10.75 -6.62
C MET A 39 -11.97 -12.17 -6.09
N CYS A 40 -11.65 -12.44 -4.82
CA CYS A 40 -11.92 -13.74 -4.20
C CYS A 40 -13.42 -14.06 -4.14
N ALA A 41 -14.26 -13.06 -3.86
CA ALA A 41 -15.70 -13.23 -3.86
C ALA A 41 -16.26 -13.50 -5.27
N ALA A 42 -15.75 -12.78 -6.26
CA ALA A 42 -16.08 -12.98 -7.68
C ALA A 42 -15.66 -14.36 -8.17
N ALA A 43 -14.43 -14.81 -7.83
CA ALA A 43 -13.92 -16.12 -8.21
C ALA A 43 -14.81 -17.27 -7.71
N ARG A 44 -15.25 -17.21 -6.45
CA ARG A 44 -16.14 -18.24 -5.88
C ARG A 44 -17.47 -18.41 -6.65
N ARG A 45 -17.92 -17.37 -7.30
CA ARG A 45 -19.18 -17.35 -8.05
C ARG A 45 -19.01 -17.36 -9.57
N GLN A 46 -17.77 -17.42 -10.05
CA GLN A 46 -17.44 -17.22 -11.46
C GLN A 46 -18.04 -15.92 -12.03
N LEU A 47 -18.18 -14.91 -11.17
CA LEU A 47 -18.72 -13.60 -11.52
C LEU A 47 -17.61 -12.76 -12.15
N PRO A 48 -17.82 -12.16 -13.33
CA PRO A 48 -16.84 -11.24 -13.90
C PRO A 48 -16.52 -10.07 -12.97
N ILE A 49 -15.23 -9.75 -12.83
CA ILE A 49 -14.77 -8.55 -12.14
C ILE A 49 -13.98 -7.66 -13.11
N VAL A 50 -14.39 -6.40 -13.21
CA VAL A 50 -13.78 -5.39 -14.07
C VAL A 50 -13.09 -4.37 -13.19
N VAL A 51 -11.78 -4.19 -13.38
CA VAL A 51 -11.00 -3.13 -12.72
C VAL A 51 -10.81 -1.98 -13.71
N LEU A 52 -11.37 -0.82 -13.39
CA LEU A 52 -11.10 0.42 -14.11
C LEU A 52 -9.79 0.99 -13.58
N ASP A 53 -8.75 0.95 -14.41
CA ASP A 53 -7.42 1.30 -13.95
C ASP A 53 -7.26 2.81 -13.72
N ARG A 54 -6.39 3.19 -12.77
CA ARG A 54 -6.14 4.58 -12.37
C ARG A 54 -4.65 4.84 -12.21
N PRO A 55 -4.20 6.10 -12.44
CA PRO A 55 -2.80 6.46 -12.29
C PRO A 55 -2.26 6.12 -10.90
N ASN A 56 -1.03 5.58 -10.86
CA ASN A 56 -0.28 5.58 -9.61
C ASN A 56 0.20 7.01 -9.33
N PRO A 57 -0.20 7.64 -8.22
CA PRO A 57 0.14 9.04 -7.99
C PRO A 57 1.62 9.29 -7.68
N LEU A 58 2.36 8.24 -7.31
CA LEU A 58 3.78 8.28 -7.00
C LEU A 58 4.67 7.80 -8.16
N THR A 59 4.19 7.89 -9.39
CA THR A 59 4.74 7.30 -10.62
C THR A 59 4.74 5.76 -10.66
N GLY A 60 4.92 5.20 -11.85
CA GLY A 60 5.13 3.76 -12.04
C GLY A 60 6.60 3.36 -12.13
N ASP A 61 7.52 4.32 -12.27
CA ASP A 61 8.94 4.05 -12.52
C ASP A 61 9.74 3.74 -11.26
N HIS A 62 9.22 4.12 -10.10
CA HIS A 62 9.92 3.96 -8.85
C HIS A 62 9.30 2.87 -7.98
N VAL A 63 10.09 1.86 -7.71
CA VAL A 63 9.80 0.82 -6.69
C VAL A 63 10.84 0.98 -5.60
N ASP A 64 10.41 1.24 -4.36
CA ASP A 64 11.30 1.66 -3.30
C ASP A 64 10.75 1.34 -1.90
N GLY A 65 11.62 1.54 -0.90
CA GLY A 65 11.30 1.30 0.51
C GLY A 65 11.35 -0.18 0.90
N PRO A 66 11.11 -0.47 2.19
CA PRO A 66 11.26 -1.82 2.72
C PRO A 66 10.23 -2.78 2.12
N MET A 67 10.72 -3.98 1.77
CA MET A 67 9.87 -5.12 1.47
C MET A 67 9.14 -5.58 2.73
N LEU A 68 7.90 -6.04 2.58
CA LEU A 68 7.23 -6.76 3.66
C LEU A 68 7.93 -8.10 3.86
N ASP A 69 8.41 -8.34 5.08
CA ASP A 69 9.01 -9.63 5.46
C ASP A 69 7.99 -10.76 5.28
N THR A 70 8.43 -11.90 4.76
CA THR A 70 7.55 -13.05 4.52
C THR A 70 6.86 -13.54 5.78
N GLY A 71 7.51 -13.42 6.94
CA GLY A 71 6.92 -13.77 8.24
C GLY A 71 5.80 -12.82 8.71
N LEU A 72 5.70 -11.62 8.13
CA LEU A 72 4.63 -10.66 8.39
C LEU A 72 3.51 -10.75 7.33
N ALA A 73 3.81 -11.36 6.18
CA ALA A 73 2.83 -11.54 5.12
C ALA A 73 1.86 -12.67 5.48
N ASN A 74 0.58 -12.43 5.24
CA ASN A 74 -0.46 -13.40 5.54
C ASN A 74 -1.27 -13.75 4.28
N ALA A 75 -0.62 -14.46 3.36
CA ALA A 75 -1.21 -14.85 2.07
C ALA A 75 -2.51 -15.65 2.22
N ASN A 76 -2.68 -16.41 3.30
CA ASN A 76 -3.88 -17.20 3.55
C ASN A 76 -5.09 -16.34 3.98
N GLU A 77 -4.87 -15.11 4.42
CA GLU A 77 -5.97 -14.22 4.82
C GLU A 77 -6.82 -13.72 3.64
N HIS A 78 -6.32 -13.80 2.39
CA HIS A 78 -7.13 -13.43 1.24
C HIS A 78 -8.37 -14.32 1.05
N THR A 79 -8.34 -15.55 1.54
CA THR A 79 -9.49 -16.46 1.57
C THR A 79 -10.40 -16.25 2.78
N ALA A 80 -9.92 -15.56 3.81
CA ALA A 80 -10.71 -15.27 5.00
C ALA A 80 -11.80 -14.23 4.69
N ARG A 81 -12.99 -14.44 5.23
CA ARG A 81 -14.07 -13.45 5.12
C ARG A 81 -13.80 -12.16 5.89
N ARG A 82 -12.75 -12.15 6.72
CA ARG A 82 -12.32 -11.02 7.57
C ARG A 82 -10.80 -11.07 7.66
N SER A 83 -10.15 -9.98 7.29
CA SER A 83 -8.76 -9.74 7.64
C SER A 83 -8.63 -8.43 8.38
N ALA A 84 -7.84 -8.42 9.43
CA ALA A 84 -7.47 -7.20 10.14
C ALA A 84 -6.35 -6.43 9.40
N LYS A 85 -5.68 -7.05 8.42
CA LYS A 85 -4.45 -6.54 7.79
C LYS A 85 -4.47 -6.66 6.27
N PRO A 86 -5.40 -5.97 5.58
CA PRO A 86 -5.55 -6.08 4.13
C PRO A 86 -4.35 -5.55 3.33
N TYR A 87 -3.38 -4.95 4.00
CA TYR A 87 -2.14 -4.38 3.45
C TYR A 87 -0.92 -5.30 3.61
N ALA A 88 -1.09 -6.46 4.22
CA ALA A 88 0.00 -7.41 4.53
C ALA A 88 -0.29 -8.81 3.96
N LEU A 89 -0.85 -8.89 2.75
CA LEU A 89 -1.25 -10.16 2.15
C LEU A 89 -0.12 -10.86 1.39
N TYR A 90 0.88 -10.13 0.94
CA TYR A 90 1.98 -10.64 0.12
C TYR A 90 3.26 -9.83 0.38
N PRO A 91 4.46 -10.44 0.28
CA PRO A 91 5.73 -9.71 0.30
C PRO A 91 5.80 -8.68 -0.83
N PHE A 92 5.62 -7.43 -0.49
CA PHE A 92 5.45 -6.32 -1.42
C PHE A 92 6.26 -5.11 -0.94
N PRO A 93 6.88 -4.32 -1.82
CA PRO A 93 7.61 -3.12 -1.40
C PRO A 93 6.68 -2.04 -0.87
N LEU A 94 7.19 -1.16 -0.03
CA LEU A 94 6.38 -0.08 0.54
C LEU A 94 5.85 0.85 -0.56
N ARG A 95 6.69 1.29 -1.48
CA ARG A 95 6.33 1.99 -2.71
C ARG A 95 6.42 1.00 -3.86
N HIS A 96 5.31 0.66 -4.48
CA HIS A 96 5.26 -0.51 -5.38
C HIS A 96 5.32 -0.18 -6.88
N GLY A 97 5.14 1.06 -7.28
CA GLY A 97 5.24 1.47 -8.68
C GLY A 97 4.22 0.81 -9.63
N MET A 98 3.15 0.22 -9.13
CA MET A 98 2.12 -0.44 -9.93
C MET A 98 0.80 0.33 -9.88
N THR A 99 0.00 0.22 -10.94
CA THR A 99 -1.37 0.71 -10.95
C THR A 99 -2.31 -0.32 -10.30
N MET A 100 -3.56 0.07 -10.03
CA MET A 100 -4.56 -0.84 -9.47
C MET A 100 -4.84 -2.03 -10.39
N GLY A 101 -4.91 -1.78 -11.70
CA GLY A 101 -5.10 -2.84 -12.71
C GLY A 101 -3.91 -3.80 -12.77
N GLU A 102 -2.69 -3.29 -12.73
CA GLU A 102 -1.47 -4.11 -12.70
C GLU A 102 -1.41 -4.96 -11.41
N MET A 103 -1.78 -4.38 -10.26
CA MET A 103 -1.88 -5.13 -9.00
C MET A 103 -2.98 -6.19 -9.04
N ALA A 104 -4.11 -5.93 -9.71
CA ALA A 104 -5.16 -6.93 -9.90
C ALA A 104 -4.64 -8.14 -10.67
N LEU A 105 -3.95 -7.93 -11.78
CA LEU A 105 -3.32 -9.00 -12.57
C LEU A 105 -2.29 -9.77 -11.73
N PHE A 106 -1.42 -9.04 -11.03
CA PHE A 106 -0.39 -9.61 -10.17
C PHE A 106 -1.01 -10.51 -9.10
N TYR A 107 -1.92 -9.99 -8.27
CA TYR A 107 -2.51 -10.74 -7.16
C TYR A 107 -3.41 -11.87 -7.64
N ASN A 108 -4.11 -11.72 -8.76
CA ASN A 108 -4.89 -12.81 -9.35
C ASN A 108 -4.02 -14.03 -9.65
N SER A 109 -2.80 -13.79 -10.13
CA SER A 109 -1.82 -14.84 -10.44
C SER A 109 -1.10 -15.37 -9.19
N VAL A 110 -0.45 -14.48 -8.40
CA VAL A 110 0.45 -14.94 -7.32
C VAL A 110 -0.27 -15.54 -6.12
N LEU A 111 -1.54 -15.16 -5.89
CA LEU A 111 -2.38 -15.74 -4.85
C LEU A 111 -3.29 -16.87 -5.38
N GLY A 112 -3.22 -17.19 -6.67
CA GLY A 112 -4.04 -18.24 -7.29
C GLY A 112 -5.54 -17.97 -7.16
N ILE A 113 -5.99 -16.69 -7.20
CA ILE A 113 -7.39 -16.31 -7.00
C ILE A 113 -8.26 -16.83 -8.14
N ASN A 114 -7.73 -16.81 -9.38
CA ASN A 114 -8.41 -17.25 -10.60
C ASN A 114 -9.78 -16.56 -10.82
N ALA A 115 -9.91 -15.30 -10.43
CA ALA A 115 -11.10 -14.51 -10.71
C ALA A 115 -11.24 -14.28 -12.23
N PRO A 116 -12.47 -14.29 -12.80
CA PRO A 116 -12.71 -13.85 -14.16
C PRO A 116 -12.47 -12.34 -14.31
N LEU A 117 -11.18 -11.95 -14.30
CA LEU A 117 -10.71 -10.58 -14.22
C LEU A 117 -10.56 -9.94 -15.60
N ARG A 118 -11.10 -8.75 -15.75
CA ARG A 118 -10.81 -7.83 -16.85
C ARG A 118 -10.28 -6.52 -16.32
N VAL A 119 -9.15 -6.05 -16.84
CA VAL A 119 -8.64 -4.70 -16.58
C VAL A 119 -8.98 -3.81 -17.77
N VAL A 120 -9.55 -2.65 -17.51
CA VAL A 120 -9.75 -1.59 -18.50
C VAL A 120 -8.58 -0.60 -18.33
N PRO A 121 -7.64 -0.57 -19.28
CA PRO A 121 -6.46 0.26 -19.17
C PRO A 121 -6.81 1.75 -19.35
N MET A 122 -5.98 2.60 -18.76
CA MET A 122 -6.01 4.06 -19.00
C MET A 122 -5.51 4.37 -20.41
N SER A 123 -5.98 5.49 -20.94
CA SER A 123 -5.42 6.10 -22.15
C SER A 123 -4.50 7.26 -21.79
N GLY A 124 -3.32 7.32 -22.40
CA GLY A 124 -2.38 8.45 -22.31
C GLY A 124 -1.53 8.50 -21.04
N TRP A 125 -1.73 7.63 -20.06
CA TRP A 125 -0.85 7.55 -18.90
C TRP A 125 0.44 6.78 -19.24
N ARG A 126 1.57 7.31 -18.79
CA ARG A 126 2.89 6.69 -18.86
C ARG A 126 3.44 6.47 -17.46
N ARG A 127 4.25 5.46 -17.26
CA ARG A 127 4.83 5.10 -15.96
C ARG A 127 5.60 6.23 -15.29
N SER A 128 6.28 7.05 -16.10
CA SER A 128 7.07 8.20 -15.63
C SER A 128 6.22 9.35 -15.08
N MET A 129 4.92 9.38 -15.36
CA MET A 129 4.05 10.50 -14.96
C MET A 129 3.76 10.49 -13.46
N TRP A 130 3.92 11.64 -12.82
CA TRP A 130 3.32 11.95 -11.53
C TRP A 130 1.86 12.30 -11.71
N PHE A 131 1.08 12.28 -10.62
CA PHE A 131 -0.37 12.49 -10.72
C PHE A 131 -0.75 13.85 -11.30
N ASP A 132 -0.04 14.92 -10.91
CA ASP A 132 -0.26 16.29 -11.39
C ASP A 132 0.01 16.46 -12.89
N GLU A 133 0.86 15.62 -13.48
CA GLU A 133 1.11 15.59 -14.92
C GLU A 133 -0.01 14.93 -15.72
N THR A 134 -0.95 14.26 -15.06
CA THR A 134 -2.09 13.60 -15.73
C THR A 134 -3.19 14.57 -16.13
N GLY A 135 -3.21 15.78 -15.56
CA GLY A 135 -4.30 16.75 -15.72
C GLY A 135 -5.60 16.35 -15.01
N LEU A 136 -5.65 15.24 -14.29
CA LEU A 136 -6.82 14.79 -13.56
C LEU A 136 -6.96 15.56 -12.23
N PRO A 137 -8.19 15.89 -11.81
CA PRO A 137 -8.41 16.48 -10.50
C PRO A 137 -8.12 15.47 -9.39
N TRP A 138 -7.42 15.90 -8.34
CA TRP A 138 -7.25 15.08 -7.16
C TRP A 138 -8.58 14.93 -6.40
N VAL A 139 -9.18 13.77 -6.46
CA VAL A 139 -10.30 13.39 -5.62
C VAL A 139 -9.73 12.63 -4.41
N ARG A 140 -9.84 13.24 -3.23
CA ARG A 140 -9.27 12.66 -2.00
C ARG A 140 -9.78 11.24 -1.77
N PRO A 141 -8.90 10.23 -1.73
CA PRO A 141 -9.32 8.84 -1.53
C PRO A 141 -9.69 8.55 -0.06
N SER A 142 -9.34 9.46 0.85
CA SER A 142 -9.65 9.37 2.28
C SER A 142 -9.74 10.76 2.89
N PRO A 143 -10.56 10.96 3.95
CA PRO A 143 -10.52 12.18 4.76
C PRO A 143 -9.13 12.49 5.33
N ASN A 144 -8.30 11.46 5.56
CA ASN A 144 -6.93 11.62 6.05
C ASN A 144 -5.88 11.79 4.94
N LEU A 145 -6.28 11.86 3.69
CA LEU A 145 -5.41 12.21 2.55
C LEU A 145 -6.07 13.32 1.75
N PRO A 146 -6.18 14.53 2.34
CA PRO A 146 -6.94 15.62 1.76
C PRO A 146 -6.34 16.18 0.48
N THR A 147 -5.03 16.07 0.32
CA THR A 147 -4.28 16.63 -0.81
C THR A 147 -3.36 15.59 -1.44
N LEU A 148 -2.92 15.83 -2.68
CA LEU A 148 -1.88 15.03 -3.32
C LEU A 148 -0.59 15.04 -2.50
N ALA A 149 -0.22 16.17 -1.91
CA ALA A 149 0.95 16.29 -1.02
C ALA A 149 0.87 15.32 0.17
N SER A 150 -0.31 15.14 0.78
CA SER A 150 -0.50 14.13 1.84
C SER A 150 -0.15 12.73 1.36
N SER A 151 -0.52 12.38 0.14
CA SER A 151 -0.24 11.07 -0.45
C SER A 151 1.24 10.87 -0.75
N LEU A 152 1.93 11.92 -1.22
CA LEU A 152 3.38 11.89 -1.46
C LEU A 152 4.16 11.61 -0.18
N VAL A 153 3.77 12.26 0.92
CA VAL A 153 4.49 12.15 2.21
C VAL A 153 4.02 10.93 3.02
N TYR A 154 2.84 10.37 2.71
CA TYR A 154 2.27 9.22 3.40
C TYR A 154 3.24 8.03 3.48
N ALA A 155 3.95 7.71 2.39
CA ALA A 155 4.92 6.61 2.35
C ALA A 155 6.01 6.75 3.44
N SER A 156 6.43 7.99 3.74
CA SER A 156 7.45 8.27 4.74
C SER A 156 6.90 8.27 6.16
N LEU A 157 5.65 8.66 6.37
CA LEU A 157 5.08 8.90 7.71
C LEU A 157 4.18 7.77 8.22
N VAL A 158 3.71 6.88 7.35
CA VAL A 158 2.74 5.83 7.76
C VAL A 158 3.28 4.90 8.82
N ALA A 159 4.59 4.64 8.85
CA ALA A 159 5.22 3.79 9.86
C ALA A 159 5.08 4.39 11.27
N PHE A 160 5.05 5.72 11.41
CA PHE A 160 4.88 6.39 12.69
C PHE A 160 3.51 6.16 13.35
N GLU A 161 2.51 5.69 12.59
CA GLU A 161 1.25 5.23 13.19
C GLU A 161 1.42 4.03 14.13
N GLY A 162 2.55 3.33 14.03
CA GLY A 162 2.96 2.28 14.98
C GLY A 162 3.69 2.80 16.21
N SER A 163 3.71 4.12 16.45
CA SER A 163 4.40 4.75 17.56
C SER A 163 3.46 5.68 18.35
N ASN A 164 4.00 6.42 19.31
CA ASN A 164 3.30 7.48 20.03
C ASN A 164 3.43 8.87 19.39
N LEU A 165 3.83 8.92 18.12
CA LEU A 165 3.81 10.14 17.31
C LEU A 165 2.46 10.34 16.67
N SER A 166 1.96 11.56 16.65
CA SER A 166 0.85 11.96 15.82
C SER A 166 1.35 12.23 14.40
N VAL A 167 0.63 11.72 13.40
CA VAL A 167 0.84 12.05 11.98
C VAL A 167 -0.20 13.06 11.48
N GLY A 168 -0.83 13.79 12.38
CA GLY A 168 -1.79 14.85 12.06
C GLY A 168 -3.16 14.36 11.58
N ARG A 169 -3.55 13.09 11.81
CA ARG A 169 -4.90 12.60 11.47
C ARG A 169 -5.97 13.46 12.14
N GLY A 170 -7.06 13.72 11.42
CA GLY A 170 -8.15 14.58 11.88
C GLY A 170 -7.88 16.08 11.68
N THR A 171 -6.77 16.47 11.07
CA THR A 171 -6.45 17.85 10.71
C THR A 171 -6.36 18.04 9.19
N SER A 172 -6.29 19.29 8.72
CA SER A 172 -6.03 19.62 7.32
C SER A 172 -4.69 19.11 6.79
N ASP A 173 -3.74 18.86 7.70
CA ASP A 173 -2.34 18.51 7.39
C ASP A 173 -2.01 17.05 7.73
N ALA A 174 -3.02 16.18 7.70
CA ALA A 174 -2.82 14.76 7.91
C ALA A 174 -1.75 14.21 6.96
N PHE A 175 -0.78 13.49 7.53
CA PHE A 175 0.43 12.98 6.86
C PHE A 175 1.33 14.05 6.20
N GLN A 176 1.18 15.32 6.53
CA GLN A 176 2.09 16.39 6.10
C GLN A 176 2.94 16.92 7.26
N ARG A 177 2.62 16.49 8.48
CA ARG A 177 3.36 16.77 9.71
C ARG A 177 3.31 15.58 10.64
N PHE A 178 4.29 15.50 11.51
CA PHE A 178 4.27 14.59 12.65
C PHE A 178 4.82 15.28 13.89
N GLY A 179 4.46 14.78 15.06
CA GLY A 179 4.94 15.35 16.30
C GLY A 179 4.35 14.68 17.53
N ALA A 180 4.87 15.09 18.67
CA ALA A 180 4.37 14.78 20.00
C ALA A 180 4.73 15.93 20.96
N PRO A 181 4.02 16.12 22.11
CA PRO A 181 4.31 17.18 23.05
C PRO A 181 5.74 17.17 23.64
N TRP A 182 6.36 16.00 23.66
CA TRP A 182 7.71 15.77 24.16
C TRP A 182 8.79 15.84 23.06
N LEU A 183 8.40 15.99 21.79
CA LEU A 183 9.32 15.94 20.66
C LEU A 183 9.95 17.32 20.43
N ASP A 184 11.26 17.41 20.56
CA ASP A 184 12.02 18.58 20.12
C ASP A 184 12.22 18.51 18.60
N ALA A 185 11.48 19.34 17.87
CA ALA A 185 11.50 19.38 16.42
C ALA A 185 12.88 19.73 15.83
N ILE A 186 13.69 20.53 16.55
CA ILE A 186 15.03 20.91 16.12
C ILE A 186 15.97 19.72 16.29
N ARG A 187 15.85 19.03 17.39
CA ARG A 187 16.67 17.87 17.72
C ARG A 187 16.32 16.66 16.84
N VAL A 188 15.04 16.51 16.46
CA VAL A 188 14.60 15.44 15.54
C VAL A 188 15.25 15.55 14.17
N ALA A 189 15.48 16.75 13.68
CA ALA A 189 16.19 16.95 12.42
C ALA A 189 17.65 16.44 12.48
N SER A 190 18.22 16.32 13.68
CA SER A 190 19.59 15.85 13.87
C SER A 190 19.70 14.42 14.43
N LEU A 191 18.67 13.91 15.10
CA LEU A 191 18.76 12.66 15.86
C LEU A 191 17.42 11.91 15.83
N LEU A 192 17.18 11.06 14.85
CA LEU A 192 16.02 10.15 14.79
C LEU A 192 15.99 9.09 15.91
N ASN A 193 16.83 9.20 16.94
CA ASN A 193 16.98 8.29 18.07
C ASN A 193 16.51 8.88 19.41
N ASP A 194 15.39 9.60 19.44
CA ASP A 194 14.85 10.04 20.72
C ASP A 194 14.34 8.83 21.53
N ARG A 195 14.90 8.66 22.76
CA ARG A 195 14.51 7.59 23.70
C ARG A 195 13.05 7.66 24.13
N ASN A 196 12.34 8.74 23.84
CA ASN A 196 10.91 8.91 24.10
C ASN A 196 10.02 8.35 23.00
N LEU A 197 10.56 7.92 21.88
CA LEU A 197 9.80 7.25 20.83
C LEU A 197 9.33 5.88 21.33
N ARG A 198 8.02 5.72 21.49
CA ARG A 198 7.40 4.43 21.80
C ARG A 198 6.90 3.81 20.50
N ILE A 199 7.43 2.64 20.17
CA ILE A 199 7.06 1.89 18.99
C ILE A 199 6.17 0.73 19.44
N ASN A 200 4.94 0.67 18.91
CA ASN A 200 4.23 -0.60 18.86
C ASN A 200 4.93 -1.45 17.79
N SER A 201 5.79 -2.36 18.24
CA SER A 201 6.70 -3.09 17.36
C SER A 201 5.95 -3.83 16.25
N LEU A 202 4.86 -4.53 16.58
CA LEU A 202 4.08 -5.27 15.58
C LEU A 202 3.44 -4.33 14.55
N ALA A 203 2.78 -3.27 15.02
CA ALA A 203 2.12 -2.31 14.12
C ALA A 203 3.12 -1.54 13.26
N PHE A 204 4.31 -1.24 13.79
CA PHE A 204 5.40 -0.62 13.03
C PHE A 204 5.95 -1.58 11.99
N ASP A 205 6.26 -2.82 12.38
CA ASP A 205 6.83 -3.84 11.50
C ASP A 205 5.90 -4.14 10.32
N GLU A 206 4.61 -4.20 10.55
CA GLU A 206 3.61 -4.41 9.50
C GLU A 206 3.56 -3.25 8.48
N ARG A 207 3.64 -2.01 8.95
CA ARG A 207 3.60 -0.83 8.09
C ARG A 207 4.94 -0.59 7.40
N PHE A 208 6.01 -0.66 8.13
CA PHE A 208 7.37 -0.52 7.62
C PHE A 208 7.74 -1.71 6.73
N GLY A 209 7.36 -2.92 7.14
CA GLY A 209 7.54 -4.14 6.37
C GLY A 209 8.63 -5.07 6.90
N SER A 210 9.39 -4.69 7.94
CA SER A 210 10.49 -5.52 8.42
C SER A 210 10.76 -5.37 9.91
N THR A 211 10.62 -6.47 10.64
CA THR A 211 11.03 -6.59 12.05
C THR A 211 12.54 -6.40 12.19
N ARG A 212 13.32 -7.05 11.34
CA ARG A 212 14.78 -6.96 11.38
C ARG A 212 15.28 -5.55 11.13
N ALA A 213 14.67 -4.82 10.21
CA ALA A 213 15.03 -3.44 9.93
C ALA A 213 14.73 -2.53 11.15
N ARG A 214 13.57 -2.70 11.80
CA ARG A 214 13.25 -1.98 13.04
C ARG A 214 14.27 -2.27 14.14
N GLU A 215 14.59 -3.54 14.38
CA GLU A 215 15.54 -3.94 15.41
C GLU A 215 16.94 -3.37 15.14
N ALA A 216 17.39 -3.38 13.90
CA ALA A 216 18.65 -2.78 13.51
C ALA A 216 18.68 -1.28 13.81
N ILE A 217 17.62 -0.54 13.44
CA ILE A 217 17.50 0.91 13.73
C ILE A 217 17.48 1.18 15.24
N VAL A 218 16.69 0.42 16.00
CA VAL A 218 16.61 0.57 17.47
C VAL A 218 17.95 0.29 18.14
N ASN A 219 18.75 -0.61 17.59
CA ASN A 219 20.09 -0.93 18.06
C ASN A 219 21.19 -0.01 17.50
N GLY A 220 20.82 1.08 16.84
CA GLY A 220 21.73 2.13 16.41
C GLY A 220 22.41 1.90 15.07
N ALA A 221 21.91 0.97 14.24
CA ALA A 221 22.38 0.84 12.87
C ALA A 221 22.04 2.10 12.05
N ASP A 222 22.90 2.41 11.07
CA ASP A 222 22.62 3.48 10.12
C ASP A 222 21.36 3.14 9.32
N PRO A 223 20.30 3.98 9.37
CA PRO A 223 19.06 3.72 8.62
C PRO A 223 19.28 3.58 7.12
N ARG A 224 20.27 4.26 6.54
CA ARG A 224 20.61 4.14 5.11
C ARG A 224 21.10 2.73 4.81
N ALA A 225 22.03 2.20 5.59
CA ALA A 225 22.54 0.83 5.41
C ALA A 225 21.42 -0.22 5.55
N VAL A 226 20.45 0.02 6.44
CA VAL A 226 19.28 -0.86 6.60
C VAL A 226 18.41 -0.86 5.35
N ILE A 227 18.18 0.31 4.75
CA ILE A 227 17.39 0.46 3.51
C ILE A 227 18.16 -0.13 2.32
N ASP A 228 19.45 0.17 2.21
CA ASP A 228 20.32 -0.34 1.15
C ASP A 228 20.35 -1.88 1.12
N GLY A 229 20.29 -2.51 2.29
CA GLY A 229 20.16 -3.96 2.42
C GLY A 229 18.88 -4.56 1.82
N GLN A 230 17.87 -3.74 1.50
CA GLN A 230 16.62 -4.17 0.86
C GLN A 230 16.67 -4.11 -0.68
N HIS A 231 17.67 -3.42 -1.27
CA HIS A 231 17.72 -3.19 -2.72
C HIS A 231 17.65 -4.47 -3.54
N GLY A 232 18.29 -5.55 -3.08
CA GLY A 232 18.24 -6.84 -3.76
C GLY A 232 16.81 -7.43 -3.81
N ALA A 233 16.08 -7.34 -2.72
CA ALA A 233 14.70 -7.84 -2.64
C ALA A 233 13.75 -6.99 -3.50
N VAL A 234 13.91 -5.67 -3.49
CA VAL A 234 13.17 -4.73 -4.33
C VAL A 234 13.43 -4.98 -5.81
N ALA A 235 14.69 -5.20 -6.20
CA ALA A 235 15.07 -5.52 -7.58
C ALA A 235 14.48 -6.86 -8.05
N ASN A 236 14.45 -7.88 -7.19
CA ASN A 236 13.82 -9.16 -7.49
C ASN A 236 12.32 -8.99 -7.70
N PHE A 237 11.64 -8.30 -6.79
CA PHE A 237 10.23 -7.97 -6.93
C PHE A 237 9.94 -7.25 -8.25
N SER A 238 10.71 -6.19 -8.56
CA SER A 238 10.55 -5.41 -9.80
C SER A 238 10.69 -6.26 -11.05
N ARG A 239 11.60 -7.23 -11.05
CA ARG A 239 11.78 -8.19 -12.16
C ARG A 239 10.56 -9.10 -12.30
N ASP A 240 10.09 -9.67 -11.19
CA ASP A 240 8.97 -10.61 -11.20
C ASP A 240 7.63 -9.93 -11.53
N ALA A 241 7.48 -8.67 -11.15
CA ALA A 241 6.31 -7.85 -11.44
C ALA A 241 6.21 -7.43 -12.91
N ARG A 242 7.33 -7.39 -13.66
CA ARG A 242 7.38 -6.89 -15.05
C ARG A 242 6.31 -7.51 -15.96
N ARG A 243 6.03 -8.79 -15.82
CA ARG A 243 5.05 -9.51 -16.65
C ARG A 243 3.60 -9.03 -16.46
N PHE A 244 3.33 -8.28 -15.41
CA PHE A 244 2.01 -7.76 -15.08
C PHE A 244 1.85 -6.27 -15.45
N LEU A 245 2.94 -5.62 -15.88
CA LEU A 245 2.89 -4.20 -16.22
C LEU A 245 2.16 -4.00 -17.55
N ILE A 246 1.21 -3.07 -17.55
CA ILE A 246 0.37 -2.72 -18.70
C ILE A 246 0.97 -1.54 -19.45
N TYR A 247 1.60 -0.62 -18.74
CA TYR A 247 2.10 0.65 -19.28
C TYR A 247 3.64 0.67 -19.38
N ARG A 248 4.13 1.52 -20.27
CA ARG A 248 5.55 1.79 -20.51
C ARG A 248 5.97 3.20 -20.11
#